data_2d0e6dbcd5cccd88ed1681322bb2cfa8
#
_entry.id   2d0e6dbcd5cccd88ed1681322bb2cfa8
#
_cell.length_a   1.000
_cell.length_b   1.000
_cell.length_c   1.000
_cell.angle_alpha   90.00
_cell.angle_beta   90.00
_cell.angle_gamma   90.00
#
_symmetry.space_group_name_H-M   'P 1'
#
loop_
_entity.id
_entity.type
_entity.pdbx_description
1 polymer ?
#
loop_
_entity_poly.entity_id
_entity_poly.type
_entity_poly.pdbx_seq_one_letter_code
_entity_poly.pdbx_strand_id
1 'polypeptide(L)'
;MNPVPFERFLDVHAALVMRYLAVAVGPADADDVFQETFLAALRAWPRVIDDGRLERWILRIASRKALDHHRRRRVRPTPVEAVPDRAVSDRVPDPTVWRAVAELPEAQREAVIHRYALDRTYAQIAAAVGCTPEAARANVYQGMRKLKEMMG
;
A
#
# COMPACT_ATOMS: atom_id res chain seq x y z
N MET A 1 -4.89 10.60 -24.54
CA MET A 1 -5.76 11.42 -23.66
C MET A 1 -6.73 10.51 -22.94
N ASN A 2 -6.75 10.56 -21.62
CA ASN A 2 -7.64 9.75 -20.83
C ASN A 2 -9.04 10.39 -20.82
N PRO A 3 -10.11 9.70 -21.26
CA PRO A 3 -11.45 10.27 -21.30
C PRO A 3 -12.09 10.45 -19.92
N VAL A 4 -11.51 9.84 -18.86
CA VAL A 4 -12.05 9.94 -17.51
C VAL A 4 -11.43 11.15 -16.79
N PRO A 5 -12.23 12.06 -16.21
CA PRO A 5 -11.67 13.14 -15.40
C PRO A 5 -10.89 12.60 -14.19
N PHE A 6 -9.78 13.25 -13.85
CA PHE A 6 -8.96 12.85 -12.72
C PHE A 6 -9.75 12.79 -11.41
N GLU A 7 -10.65 13.73 -11.19
CA GLU A 7 -11.49 13.77 -9.98
C GLU A 7 -12.31 12.50 -9.81
N ARG A 8 -12.86 11.97 -10.90
CA ARG A 8 -13.62 10.72 -10.87
C ARG A 8 -12.70 9.53 -10.57
N PHE A 9 -11.53 9.51 -11.17
CA PHE A 9 -10.52 8.50 -10.87
C PHE A 9 -10.16 8.51 -9.39
N LEU A 10 -9.91 9.70 -8.83
CA LEU A 10 -9.61 9.85 -7.41
C LEU A 10 -10.76 9.33 -6.54
N ASP A 11 -11.99 9.70 -6.84
CA ASP A 11 -13.15 9.25 -6.06
C ASP A 11 -13.30 7.73 -6.06
N VAL A 12 -13.06 7.10 -7.20
CA VAL A 12 -13.18 5.63 -7.34
C VAL A 12 -12.09 4.90 -6.55
N HIS A 13 -10.86 5.43 -6.52
CA HIS A 13 -9.71 4.71 -5.97
C HIS A 13 -9.24 5.20 -4.60
N ALA A 14 -9.78 6.31 -4.10
CA ALA A 14 -9.32 6.91 -2.85
C ALA A 14 -9.39 5.96 -1.65
N ALA A 15 -10.52 5.28 -1.47
CA ALA A 15 -10.71 4.38 -0.33
C ALA A 15 -9.74 3.20 -0.35
N LEU A 16 -9.52 2.62 -1.53
CA LEU A 16 -8.60 1.51 -1.70
C LEU A 16 -7.16 1.92 -1.38
N VAL A 17 -6.73 3.06 -1.90
CA VAL A 17 -5.38 3.57 -1.67
C VAL A 17 -5.18 3.91 -0.20
N MET A 18 -6.18 4.52 0.44
CA MET A 18 -6.09 4.83 1.86
C MET A 18 -5.97 3.56 2.72
N ARG A 19 -6.74 2.51 2.40
CA ARG A 19 -6.62 1.22 3.09
C ARG A 19 -5.24 0.61 2.92
N TYR A 20 -4.70 0.67 1.71
CA TYR A 20 -3.34 0.19 1.42
C TYR A 20 -2.31 0.94 2.26
N LEU A 21 -2.38 2.27 2.26
CA LEU A 21 -1.40 3.12 2.95
C LEU A 21 -1.52 3.02 4.47
N ALA A 22 -2.73 2.82 5.00
CA ALA A 22 -2.91 2.63 6.45
C ALA A 22 -2.09 1.44 6.97
N VAL A 23 -1.94 0.39 6.17
CA VAL A 23 -1.09 -0.76 6.50
C VAL A 23 0.36 -0.49 6.13
N ALA A 24 0.61 0.09 4.95
CA ALA A 24 1.98 0.25 4.44
C ALA A 24 2.80 1.27 5.23
N VAL A 25 2.21 2.35 5.71
CA VAL A 25 2.92 3.41 6.44
C VAL A 25 2.34 3.70 7.81
N GLY A 26 1.22 3.11 8.16
CA GLY A 26 0.50 3.34 9.41
C GLY A 26 -0.51 4.49 9.32
N PRO A 27 -1.51 4.48 10.24
CA PRO A 27 -2.61 5.45 10.17
C PRO A 27 -2.17 6.91 10.32
N ALA A 28 -1.13 7.16 11.12
CA ALA A 28 -0.66 8.52 11.38
C ALA A 28 -0.08 9.19 10.15
N ASP A 29 0.57 8.43 9.27
CA ASP A 29 1.28 8.96 8.11
C ASP A 29 0.53 8.73 6.79
N ALA A 30 -0.55 7.96 6.82
CA ALA A 30 -1.27 7.57 5.62
C ALA A 30 -1.81 8.77 4.82
N ASP A 31 -2.32 9.80 5.50
CA ASP A 31 -2.84 10.99 4.84
C ASP A 31 -1.77 11.71 4.01
N ASP A 32 -0.57 11.88 4.57
CA ASP A 32 0.52 12.56 3.88
C ASP A 32 0.98 11.78 2.65
N VAL A 33 1.13 10.47 2.79
CA VAL A 33 1.55 9.61 1.67
C VAL A 33 0.44 9.49 0.63
N PHE A 34 -0.83 9.50 1.06
CA PHE A 34 -1.98 9.56 0.17
C PHE A 34 -1.92 10.80 -0.72
N GLN A 35 -1.69 11.98 -0.12
CA GLN A 35 -1.59 13.21 -0.88
C GLN A 35 -0.43 13.17 -1.89
N GLU A 36 0.74 12.71 -1.47
CA GLU A 36 1.89 12.56 -2.37
C GLU A 36 1.58 11.60 -3.52
N THR A 37 0.87 10.51 -3.24
CA THR A 37 0.49 9.51 -4.24
C THR A 37 -0.41 10.13 -5.31
N PHE A 38 -1.47 10.82 -4.90
CA PHE A 38 -2.41 11.40 -5.86
C PHE A 38 -1.86 12.64 -6.55
N LEU A 39 -0.94 13.39 -5.94
CA LEU A 39 -0.22 14.46 -6.64
C LEU A 39 0.67 13.90 -7.75
N ALA A 40 1.37 12.81 -7.49
CA ALA A 40 2.16 12.13 -8.53
C ALA A 40 1.27 11.60 -9.65
N ALA A 41 0.12 11.03 -9.28
CA ALA A 41 -0.87 10.56 -10.25
C ALA A 41 -1.42 11.71 -11.12
N LEU A 42 -1.73 12.84 -10.50
CA LEU A 42 -2.23 14.03 -11.22
C LEU A 42 -1.21 14.53 -12.24
N ARG A 43 0.06 14.59 -11.87
CA ARG A 43 1.13 15.02 -12.79
C ARG A 43 1.28 14.09 -13.98
N ALA A 44 1.08 12.79 -13.78
CA ALA A 44 1.18 11.80 -14.83
C ALA A 44 -0.11 11.65 -15.64
N TRP A 45 -1.24 12.17 -15.15
CA TRP A 45 -2.57 11.90 -15.68
C TRP A 45 -2.73 12.16 -17.17
N PRO A 46 -2.19 13.28 -17.74
CA PRO A 46 -2.36 13.54 -19.18
C PRO A 46 -1.77 12.47 -20.09
N ARG A 47 -0.84 11.67 -19.57
CA ARG A 47 -0.15 10.60 -20.31
C ARG A 47 -0.71 9.22 -20.05
N VAL A 48 -1.64 9.10 -19.12
CA VAL A 48 -2.19 7.81 -18.70
C VAL A 48 -3.24 7.35 -19.69
N ILE A 49 -3.14 6.10 -20.09
CA ILE A 49 -4.11 5.44 -20.95
C ILE A 49 -4.94 4.52 -20.09
N ASP A 50 -6.27 4.66 -20.18
CA ASP A 50 -7.19 3.76 -19.49
C ASP A 50 -7.28 2.43 -20.25
N ASP A 51 -6.45 1.47 -19.86
CA ASP A 51 -6.43 0.13 -20.43
C ASP A 51 -7.01 -0.91 -19.45
N GLY A 52 -7.78 -0.46 -18.46
CA GLY A 52 -8.32 -1.32 -17.41
C GLY A 52 -7.36 -1.63 -16.28
N ARG A 53 -6.19 -0.98 -16.23
CA ARG A 53 -5.14 -1.21 -15.23
C ARG A 53 -4.90 -0.02 -14.31
N LEU A 54 -5.87 0.89 -14.21
CA LEU A 54 -5.72 2.11 -13.40
C LEU A 54 -5.54 1.79 -11.92
N GLU A 55 -6.23 0.79 -11.40
CA GLU A 55 -6.08 0.36 -10.01
C GLU A 55 -4.64 -0.11 -9.74
N ARG A 56 -4.12 -0.96 -10.59
CA ARG A 56 -2.74 -1.46 -10.49
C ARG A 56 -1.73 -0.30 -10.58
N TRP A 57 -1.98 0.63 -11.48
CA TRP A 57 -1.13 1.80 -11.68
C TRP A 57 -1.05 2.67 -10.43
N ILE A 58 -2.21 3.01 -9.84
CA ILE A 58 -2.21 3.87 -8.65
C ILE A 58 -1.61 3.17 -7.43
N LEU A 59 -1.86 1.88 -7.25
CA LEU A 59 -1.28 1.12 -6.15
C LEU A 59 0.24 1.00 -6.29
N ARG A 60 0.76 0.94 -7.51
CA ARG A 60 2.20 0.95 -7.73
C ARG A 60 2.83 2.29 -7.33
N ILE A 61 2.16 3.40 -7.63
CA ILE A 61 2.62 4.72 -7.16
C ILE A 61 2.58 4.78 -5.63
N ALA A 62 1.49 4.31 -5.02
CA ALA A 62 1.34 4.27 -3.57
C ALA A 62 2.46 3.44 -2.92
N SER A 63 2.79 2.29 -3.49
CA SER A 63 3.87 1.43 -2.99
C SER A 63 5.22 2.14 -3.01
N ARG A 64 5.54 2.84 -4.10
CA ARG A 64 6.78 3.60 -4.20
C ARG A 64 6.84 4.74 -3.20
N LYS A 65 5.74 5.46 -3.04
CA LYS A 65 5.66 6.56 -2.07
C LYS A 65 5.79 6.06 -0.63
N ALA A 66 5.20 4.90 -0.34
CA ALA A 66 5.35 4.26 0.96
C ALA A 66 6.81 3.88 1.24
N LEU A 67 7.52 3.31 0.26
CA LEU A 67 8.94 2.99 0.40
C LEU A 67 9.79 4.24 0.61
N ASP A 68 9.54 5.30 -0.14
CA ASP A 68 10.24 6.57 0.00
C ASP A 68 10.01 7.16 1.39
N HIS A 69 8.78 7.05 1.90
CA HIS A 69 8.44 7.50 3.24
C HIS A 69 9.24 6.74 4.31
N HIS A 70 9.32 5.42 4.21
CA HIS A 70 10.11 4.61 5.14
C HIS A 70 11.60 4.93 5.07
N ARG A 71 12.14 5.15 3.88
CA ARG A 71 13.54 5.54 3.70
C ARG A 71 13.84 6.88 4.37
N ARG A 72 12.97 7.86 4.21
CA ARG A 72 13.11 9.18 4.85
C ARG A 72 13.07 9.07 6.37
N ARG A 73 12.21 8.21 6.91
CA ARG A 73 12.11 7.99 8.35
C ARG A 73 13.33 7.33 8.94
N ARG A 74 13.98 6.43 8.21
CA ARG A 74 15.22 5.80 8.65
C ARG A 74 16.36 6.80 8.79
N VAL A 75 16.41 7.78 7.91
CA VAL A 75 17.44 8.82 7.90
C VAL A 75 17.16 9.88 8.97
N ARG A 76 15.89 10.09 9.31
CA ARG A 76 15.47 11.08 10.34
C ARG A 76 14.59 10.37 11.37
N PRO A 77 15.20 9.75 12.41
CA PRO A 77 14.38 9.18 13.48
C PRO A 77 13.62 10.31 14.15
N THR A 78 12.31 10.38 13.89
CA THR A 78 11.43 11.27 14.64
C THR A 78 11.21 10.66 16.01
N PRO A 79 11.31 11.47 17.10
CA PRO A 79 10.88 10.98 18.40
C PRO A 79 9.43 10.51 18.27
N VAL A 80 9.18 9.32 18.79
CA VAL A 80 7.83 8.74 18.81
C VAL A 80 7.01 9.59 19.77
N GLU A 81 6.40 10.63 19.26
CA GLU A 81 5.34 11.28 20.00
C GLU A 81 4.18 10.30 20.06
N ALA A 82 3.65 10.11 21.25
CA ALA A 82 2.48 9.29 21.47
C ALA A 82 1.41 9.70 20.47
N VAL A 83 1.09 8.81 19.56
CA VAL A 83 0.01 9.00 18.61
C VAL A 83 -1.27 9.19 19.43
N PRO A 84 -1.98 10.33 19.27
CA PRO A 84 -3.24 10.47 19.96
C PRO A 84 -4.17 9.30 19.57
N ASP A 85 -4.85 8.76 20.57
CA ASP A 85 -5.82 7.71 20.42
C ASP A 85 -6.90 8.14 19.42
N ARG A 86 -6.63 7.95 18.16
CA ARG A 86 -7.70 7.88 17.18
C ARG A 86 -8.29 6.50 17.30
N ALA A 87 -9.60 6.43 17.44
CA ALA A 87 -10.31 5.17 17.38
C ALA A 87 -9.85 4.41 16.14
N VAL A 88 -8.93 3.52 16.35
CA VAL A 88 -8.38 2.67 15.31
C VAL A 88 -9.47 1.66 15.00
N SER A 89 -9.92 1.61 13.75
CA SER A 89 -10.79 0.53 13.34
C SER A 89 -10.07 -0.79 13.61
N ASP A 90 -10.79 -1.80 14.06
CA ASP A 90 -10.26 -3.12 14.43
C ASP A 90 -9.41 -3.80 13.33
N ARG A 91 -9.27 -3.16 12.17
CA ARG A 91 -8.54 -3.68 11.02
C ARG A 91 -7.17 -3.04 10.81
N VAL A 92 -6.79 -2.07 11.64
CA VAL A 92 -5.47 -1.44 11.52
C VAL A 92 -4.52 -2.21 12.42
N PRO A 93 -3.47 -2.83 11.85
CA PRO A 93 -2.52 -3.58 12.66
C PRO A 93 -1.73 -2.64 13.57
N ASP A 94 -1.24 -3.21 14.68
CA ASP A 94 -0.32 -2.58 15.60
C ASP A 94 0.84 -1.90 14.82
N PRO A 95 1.32 -0.73 15.27
CA PRO A 95 2.47 -0.05 14.67
C PRO A 95 3.70 -0.92 14.39
N THR A 96 3.91 -1.94 15.21
CA THR A 96 5.03 -2.87 15.00
C THR A 96 4.82 -3.76 13.77
N VAL A 97 3.58 -4.05 13.42
CA VAL A 97 3.26 -4.93 12.30
C VAL A 97 3.60 -4.28 10.97
N TRP A 98 3.20 -3.04 10.72
CA TRP A 98 3.50 -2.43 9.42
C TRP A 98 4.97 -2.08 9.25
N ARG A 99 5.70 -1.85 10.35
CA ARG A 99 7.16 -1.72 10.28
C ARG A 99 7.80 -3.02 9.79
N ALA A 100 7.33 -4.14 10.33
CA ALA A 100 7.78 -5.45 9.90
C ALA A 100 7.38 -5.74 8.44
N VAL A 101 6.17 -5.37 8.06
CA VAL A 101 5.70 -5.51 6.67
C VAL A 101 6.59 -4.71 5.72
N ALA A 102 7.00 -3.49 6.11
CA ALA A 102 7.88 -2.66 5.30
C ALA A 102 9.26 -3.29 5.05
N GLU A 103 9.71 -4.17 5.94
CA GLU A 103 10.99 -4.87 5.80
C GLU A 103 10.91 -6.10 4.89
N LEU A 104 9.72 -6.55 4.51
CA LEU A 104 9.58 -7.68 3.60
C LEU A 104 10.07 -7.34 2.19
N PRO A 105 10.59 -8.35 1.45
CA PRO A 105 10.83 -8.18 0.02
C PRO A 105 9.57 -7.72 -0.69
N GLU A 106 9.72 -6.92 -1.74
CA GLU A 106 8.60 -6.26 -2.43
C GLU A 106 7.46 -7.22 -2.77
N ALA A 107 7.76 -8.36 -3.39
CA ALA A 107 6.73 -9.30 -3.81
C ALA A 107 5.93 -9.86 -2.62
N GLN A 108 6.60 -10.15 -1.51
CA GLN A 108 5.96 -10.66 -0.30
C GLN A 108 5.17 -9.56 0.39
N ARG A 109 5.73 -8.37 0.49
CA ARG A 109 5.07 -7.22 1.08
C ARG A 109 3.76 -6.90 0.37
N GLU A 110 3.80 -6.79 -0.95
CA GLU A 110 2.61 -6.49 -1.74
C GLU A 110 1.56 -7.58 -1.62
N ALA A 111 1.96 -8.84 -1.68
CA ALA A 111 1.02 -9.96 -1.55
C ALA A 111 0.34 -9.97 -0.18
N VAL A 112 1.09 -9.72 0.88
CA VAL A 112 0.54 -9.69 2.25
C VAL A 112 -0.43 -8.52 2.42
N ILE A 113 -0.07 -7.33 1.96
CA ILE A 113 -0.94 -6.16 2.07
C ILE A 113 -2.23 -6.38 1.29
N HIS A 114 -2.14 -6.84 0.06
CA HIS A 114 -3.34 -7.10 -0.75
C HIS A 114 -4.23 -8.17 -0.12
N ARG A 115 -3.65 -9.20 0.45
CA ARG A 115 -4.42 -10.28 1.05
C ARG A 115 -5.15 -9.84 2.32
N TYR A 116 -4.47 -9.15 3.22
CA TYR A 116 -5.00 -8.86 4.55
C TYR A 116 -5.59 -7.47 4.69
N ALA A 117 -5.05 -6.47 4.02
CA ALA A 117 -5.59 -5.11 4.08
C ALA A 117 -6.69 -4.88 3.06
N LEU A 118 -6.58 -5.48 1.87
CA LEU A 118 -7.51 -5.25 0.76
C LEU A 118 -8.46 -6.43 0.53
N ASP A 119 -8.37 -7.47 1.34
CA ASP A 119 -9.24 -8.66 1.29
C ASP A 119 -9.31 -9.28 -0.12
N ARG A 120 -8.16 -9.37 -0.80
CA ARG A 120 -8.08 -9.88 -2.17
C ARG A 120 -7.88 -11.39 -2.21
N THR A 121 -8.49 -12.04 -3.18
CA THR A 121 -8.18 -13.45 -3.52
C THR A 121 -6.80 -13.54 -4.17
N TYR A 122 -6.22 -14.73 -4.19
CA TYR A 122 -4.93 -14.92 -4.85
C TYR A 122 -4.99 -14.57 -6.35
N ALA A 123 -6.10 -14.85 -7.00
CA ALA A 123 -6.30 -14.46 -8.40
C ALA A 123 -6.31 -12.93 -8.56
N GLN A 124 -6.97 -12.22 -7.65
CA GLN A 124 -7.01 -10.75 -7.65
C GLN A 124 -5.63 -10.16 -7.37
N ILE A 125 -4.90 -10.72 -6.41
CA ILE A 125 -3.52 -10.31 -6.11
C ILE A 125 -2.63 -10.49 -7.34
N ALA A 126 -2.72 -11.66 -7.99
CA ALA A 126 -1.96 -11.97 -9.20
C ALA A 126 -2.20 -10.94 -10.29
N ALA A 127 -3.46 -10.58 -10.53
CA ALA A 127 -3.82 -9.56 -11.51
C ALA A 127 -3.28 -8.18 -11.13
N ALA A 128 -3.33 -7.84 -9.84
CA ALA A 128 -2.91 -6.53 -9.35
C ALA A 128 -1.39 -6.34 -9.39
N VAL A 129 -0.62 -7.38 -9.05
CA VAL A 129 0.85 -7.26 -8.95
C VAL A 129 1.59 -7.85 -10.15
N GLY A 130 0.88 -8.53 -11.05
CA GLY A 130 1.48 -9.05 -12.28
C GLY A 130 2.22 -10.37 -12.09
N CYS A 131 1.65 -11.31 -11.35
CA CYS A 131 2.18 -12.66 -11.17
C CYS A 131 1.09 -13.71 -11.38
N THR A 132 1.42 -14.98 -11.15
CA THR A 132 0.42 -16.05 -11.16
C THR A 132 -0.27 -16.19 -9.81
N PRO A 133 -1.48 -16.76 -9.74
CA PRO A 133 -2.13 -17.02 -8.45
C PRO A 133 -1.29 -17.90 -7.52
N GLU A 134 -0.56 -18.86 -8.07
CA GLU A 134 0.34 -19.72 -7.30
C GLU A 134 1.49 -18.93 -6.69
N ALA A 135 2.07 -18.02 -7.45
CA ALA A 135 3.12 -17.13 -6.96
C ALA A 135 2.58 -16.19 -5.88
N ALA A 136 1.37 -15.64 -6.06
CA ALA A 136 0.72 -14.80 -5.06
C ALA A 136 0.55 -15.56 -3.75
N ARG A 137 0.05 -16.78 -3.81
CA ARG A 137 -0.12 -17.63 -2.63
C ARG A 137 1.21 -17.90 -1.93
N ALA A 138 2.24 -18.24 -2.69
CA ALA A 138 3.58 -18.50 -2.15
C ALA A 138 4.15 -17.26 -1.48
N ASN A 139 3.98 -16.08 -2.08
CA ASN A 139 4.46 -14.82 -1.52
C ASN A 139 3.72 -14.44 -0.23
N VAL A 140 2.41 -14.68 -0.15
CA VAL A 140 1.66 -14.47 1.10
C VAL A 140 2.19 -15.40 2.18
N TYR A 141 2.35 -16.67 1.88
CA TYR A 141 2.84 -17.66 2.84
C TYR A 141 4.23 -17.31 3.36
N GLN A 142 5.15 -17.01 2.46
CA GLN A 142 6.52 -16.66 2.83
C GLN A 142 6.59 -15.34 3.59
N GLY A 143 5.79 -14.37 3.18
CA GLY A 143 5.71 -13.08 3.86
C GLY A 143 5.20 -13.23 5.29
N MET A 144 4.13 -13.99 5.48
CA MET A 144 3.59 -14.25 6.81
C MET A 144 4.56 -15.00 7.69
N ARG A 145 5.28 -15.96 7.14
CA ARG A 145 6.31 -16.69 7.86
C ARG A 145 7.44 -15.77 8.34
N LYS A 146 7.91 -14.88 7.47
CA LYS A 146 8.94 -13.90 7.86
C LYS A 146 8.44 -12.92 8.92
N LEU A 147 7.19 -12.46 8.80
CA LEU A 147 6.59 -11.59 9.81
C LEU A 147 6.56 -12.28 11.17
N LYS A 148 6.16 -13.54 11.18
CA LYS A 148 6.13 -14.33 12.41
C LYS A 148 7.51 -14.45 13.04
N GLU A 149 8.55 -14.67 12.24
CA GLU A 149 9.93 -14.73 12.71
C GLU A 149 10.41 -13.39 13.26
N MET A 150 10.07 -12.28 12.58
CA MET A 150 10.46 -10.94 13.02
C MET A 150 9.74 -10.49 14.29
N MET A 151 8.52 -10.95 14.50
CA MET A 151 7.68 -10.54 15.62
C MET A 151 7.66 -11.53 16.77
N GLY A 152 8.15 -12.69 16.54
CA GLY A 152 8.27 -13.75 17.55
C GLY A 152 9.44 -13.53 18.45
#